data_61a71a0ac4ff7148f67fb2f614158f8c
#
_entry.id   61a71a0ac4ff7148f67fb2f614158f8c
#
_cell.length_a   1.000
_cell.length_b   1.000
_cell.length_c   1.000
_cell.angle_alpha   90.00
_cell.angle_beta   90.00
_cell.angle_gamma   90.00
#
_symmetry.space_group_name_H-M   'P 1'
#
loop_
_entity.id
_entity.type
_entity.pdbx_description
1 polymer ?
#
loop_
_entity_poly.entity_id
_entity_poly.type
_entity_poly.pdbx_seq_one_letter_code
_entity_poly.pdbx_strand_id
1 'polypeptide(L)'
;DKILTEKNEKERTMKKSLFTKRKTGILFAIIAMFSWGCAFPFIKLGMKEYAISNDDTAGKMLFAGIRFFLAGIITLIITYKREKNIKIKSLKDFSWLFLFGFVNTGFHYFCFYMGLSHCSGSKASIIDSLGTFWLIFLAVLFFKERLTSNKILGCLFGFAGIIIANFSTDIISKVSFQGEGFLVISTLCAAFGGVIVRIITTVRNINAVKATGYGLTIGGVVLLAGGLFLGGTLTKVTLKGIVVMFCLVAISVVGFVLYNQLLSCNPVGQIAIFNALIPVFGTLTSCILTGERFYFRYIISIILVALGIWFVNREKN
;
A
#
# COMPACT_ATOMS: atom_id res chain seq x y z
N ASP A 1 -37.63 -8.39 0.95
CA ASP A 1 -36.65 -7.28 0.74
C ASP A 1 -36.29 -6.52 2.02
N LYS A 2 -37.24 -6.21 2.92
CA LYS A 2 -36.97 -5.50 4.19
C LYS A 2 -36.01 -6.29 5.12
N ILE A 3 -36.21 -7.58 5.29
CA ILE A 3 -35.40 -8.46 6.16
C ILE A 3 -33.95 -8.57 5.64
N LEU A 4 -33.77 -8.63 4.32
CA LEU A 4 -32.47 -8.63 3.68
C LEU A 4 -31.75 -7.28 3.83
N THR A 5 -32.49 -6.16 3.80
CA THR A 5 -31.94 -4.81 3.99
C THR A 5 -31.49 -4.60 5.43
N GLU A 6 -32.31 -4.97 6.41
CA GLU A 6 -31.96 -4.90 7.85
C GLU A 6 -30.79 -5.82 8.22
N LYS A 7 -30.74 -7.02 7.67
CA LYS A 7 -29.59 -7.94 7.87
C LYS A 7 -28.31 -7.34 7.30
N ASN A 8 -28.36 -6.72 6.12
CA ASN A 8 -27.22 -6.06 5.50
C ASN A 8 -26.77 -4.82 6.27
N GLU A 9 -27.69 -4.03 6.83
CA GLU A 9 -27.35 -2.88 7.69
C GLU A 9 -26.73 -3.31 9.02
N LYS A 10 -27.25 -4.33 9.69
CA LYS A 10 -26.64 -4.91 10.91
C LYS A 10 -25.24 -5.45 10.63
N GLU A 11 -25.03 -6.16 9.53
CA GLU A 11 -23.68 -6.62 9.14
C GLU A 11 -22.73 -5.47 8.84
N ARG A 12 -23.20 -4.40 8.17
CA ARG A 12 -22.38 -3.20 7.92
C ARG A 12 -21.98 -2.50 9.21
N THR A 13 -22.93 -2.34 10.13
CA THR A 13 -22.70 -1.70 11.43
C THR A 13 -21.74 -2.53 12.30
N MET A 14 -21.91 -3.84 12.34
CA MET A 14 -21.03 -4.75 13.06
C MET A 14 -19.61 -4.77 12.45
N LYS A 15 -19.48 -4.80 11.12
CA LYS A 15 -18.16 -4.71 10.44
C LYS A 15 -17.50 -3.37 10.71
N LYS A 16 -18.23 -2.25 10.61
CA LYS A 16 -17.70 -0.93 10.95
C LYS A 16 -17.19 -0.92 12.40
N SER A 17 -17.91 -1.53 13.33
CA SER A 17 -17.50 -1.62 14.73
C SER A 17 -16.20 -2.41 14.95
N LEU A 18 -15.92 -3.44 14.14
CA LEU A 18 -14.65 -4.20 14.23
C LEU A 18 -13.44 -3.36 13.79
N PHE A 19 -13.57 -2.54 12.74
CA PHE A 19 -12.49 -1.69 12.25
C PHE A 19 -12.29 -0.43 13.09
N THR A 20 -13.29 0.01 13.85
CA THR A 20 -13.22 1.16 14.77
C THR A 20 -12.79 0.79 16.19
N LYS A 21 -12.96 -0.47 16.61
CA LYS A 21 -12.46 -0.92 17.92
C LYS A 21 -10.93 -0.87 17.92
N ARG A 22 -10.34 -0.19 18.88
CA ARG A 22 -8.89 0.06 18.96
C ARG A 22 -8.04 -1.21 18.81
N LYS A 23 -8.34 -2.27 19.53
CA LYS A 23 -7.56 -3.53 19.49
C LYS A 23 -7.63 -4.21 18.13
N THR A 24 -8.81 -4.36 17.57
CA THR A 24 -9.00 -5.01 16.25
C THR A 24 -8.53 -4.14 15.11
N GLY A 25 -8.67 -2.82 15.19
CA GLY A 25 -8.13 -1.88 14.21
C GLY A 25 -6.59 -1.95 14.14
N ILE A 26 -5.92 -1.97 15.29
CA ILE A 26 -4.45 -2.16 15.37
C ILE A 26 -4.05 -3.50 14.76
N LEU A 27 -4.75 -4.59 15.12
CA LEU A 27 -4.46 -5.92 14.56
C LEU A 27 -4.59 -5.94 13.03
N PHE A 28 -5.66 -5.36 12.48
CA PHE A 28 -5.85 -5.29 11.03
C PHE A 28 -4.80 -4.41 10.35
N ALA A 29 -4.38 -3.31 10.99
CA ALA A 29 -3.29 -2.49 10.48
C ALA A 29 -1.97 -3.28 10.44
N ILE A 30 -1.63 -4.01 11.50
CA ILE A 30 -0.43 -4.87 11.54
C ILE A 30 -0.49 -5.95 10.45
N ILE A 31 -1.63 -6.62 10.26
CA ILE A 31 -1.80 -7.63 9.20
C ILE A 31 -1.61 -7.02 7.81
N ALA A 32 -2.16 -5.83 7.57
CA ALA A 32 -2.00 -5.13 6.30
C ALA A 32 -0.52 -4.78 6.04
N MET A 33 0.18 -4.23 7.04
CA MET A 33 1.60 -3.87 6.93
C MET A 33 2.51 -5.10 6.80
N PHE A 34 2.21 -6.18 7.53
CA PHE A 34 2.89 -7.46 7.37
C PHE A 34 2.72 -8.01 5.95
N SER A 35 1.50 -7.98 5.41
CA SER A 35 1.22 -8.40 4.03
C SER A 35 2.09 -7.59 3.05
N TRP A 36 2.12 -6.27 3.16
CA TRP A 36 2.94 -5.43 2.27
C TRP A 36 4.44 -5.62 2.50
N GLY A 37 4.88 -5.84 3.75
CA GLY A 37 6.28 -6.20 4.03
C GLY A 37 6.70 -7.49 3.33
N CYS A 38 5.86 -8.52 3.38
CA CYS A 38 6.12 -9.79 2.67
C CYS A 38 6.21 -9.59 1.14
N ALA A 39 5.59 -8.54 0.58
CA ALA A 39 5.63 -8.31 -0.86
C ALA A 39 7.06 -8.13 -1.40
N PHE A 40 7.98 -7.53 -0.63
CA PHE A 40 9.35 -7.24 -1.08
C PHE A 40 10.11 -8.50 -1.52
N PRO A 41 10.30 -9.52 -0.67
CA PRO A 41 10.98 -10.74 -1.09
C PRO A 41 10.22 -11.49 -2.20
N PHE A 42 8.88 -11.51 -2.17
CA PHE A 42 8.09 -12.15 -3.22
C PHE A 42 8.21 -11.43 -4.57
N ILE A 43 8.33 -10.09 -4.59
CA ILE A 43 8.58 -9.32 -5.84
C ILE A 43 9.95 -9.70 -6.39
N LYS A 44 11.01 -9.71 -5.56
CA LYS A 44 12.37 -10.12 -5.99
C LYS A 44 12.37 -11.54 -6.58
N LEU A 45 11.72 -12.48 -5.89
CA LEU A 45 11.58 -13.86 -6.37
C LEU A 45 10.80 -13.93 -7.67
N GLY A 46 9.70 -13.22 -7.78
CA GLY A 46 8.89 -13.15 -8.99
C GLY A 46 9.67 -12.59 -10.17
N MET A 47 10.34 -11.45 -10.02
CA MET A 47 11.17 -10.87 -11.09
C MET A 47 12.23 -11.86 -11.58
N LYS A 48 12.88 -12.60 -10.66
CA LYS A 48 13.84 -13.65 -11.02
C LYS A 48 13.20 -14.80 -11.81
N GLU A 49 12.04 -15.28 -11.39
CA GLU A 49 11.34 -16.40 -12.04
C GLU A 49 10.79 -16.05 -13.43
N TYR A 50 10.42 -14.77 -13.65
CA TYR A 50 9.96 -14.25 -14.94
C TYR A 50 11.10 -13.68 -15.81
N ALA A 51 12.35 -13.80 -15.36
CA ALA A 51 13.55 -13.27 -16.04
C ALA A 51 13.50 -11.77 -16.31
N ILE A 52 12.90 -10.98 -15.41
CA ILE A 52 12.81 -9.52 -15.51
C ILE A 52 14.09 -8.92 -14.93
N SER A 53 14.85 -8.20 -15.74
CA SER A 53 16.10 -7.54 -15.33
C SER A 53 15.84 -6.24 -14.54
N ASN A 54 16.89 -5.72 -13.88
CA ASN A 54 16.78 -4.47 -13.14
C ASN A 54 16.49 -3.25 -14.03
N ASP A 55 16.86 -3.28 -15.30
CA ASP A 55 16.63 -2.18 -16.25
C ASP A 55 15.36 -2.37 -17.08
N ASP A 56 14.70 -3.53 -16.96
CA ASP A 56 13.46 -3.84 -17.69
C ASP A 56 12.24 -3.21 -16.99
N THR A 57 12.04 -1.92 -17.20
CA THR A 57 10.88 -1.18 -16.68
C THR A 57 9.57 -1.71 -17.26
N ALA A 58 9.55 -2.06 -18.54
CA ALA A 58 8.35 -2.56 -19.22
C ALA A 58 7.90 -3.91 -18.69
N GLY A 59 8.82 -4.86 -18.49
CA GLY A 59 8.53 -6.15 -17.84
C GLY A 59 8.05 -5.99 -16.40
N LYS A 60 8.65 -5.08 -15.62
CA LYS A 60 8.19 -4.76 -14.27
C LYS A 60 6.76 -4.21 -14.25
N MET A 61 6.42 -3.32 -15.19
CA MET A 61 5.07 -2.78 -15.32
C MET A 61 4.07 -3.88 -15.68
N LEU A 62 4.40 -4.79 -16.59
CA LEU A 62 3.55 -5.96 -16.90
C LEU A 62 3.36 -6.85 -15.69
N PHE A 63 4.44 -7.19 -14.99
CA PHE A 63 4.38 -8.02 -13.80
C PHE A 63 3.49 -7.41 -12.71
N ALA A 64 3.68 -6.12 -12.41
CA ALA A 64 2.84 -5.38 -11.47
C ALA A 64 1.40 -5.26 -11.97
N GLY A 65 1.20 -5.00 -13.26
CA GLY A 65 -0.11 -4.88 -13.89
C GLY A 65 -0.94 -6.15 -13.76
N ILE A 66 -0.36 -7.32 -14.07
CA ILE A 66 -1.01 -8.63 -13.89
C ILE A 66 -1.40 -8.82 -12.42
N ARG A 67 -0.47 -8.58 -11.49
CA ARG A 67 -0.70 -8.69 -10.05
C ARG A 67 -1.90 -7.87 -9.61
N PHE A 68 -1.91 -6.58 -9.92
CA PHE A 68 -2.95 -5.67 -9.46
C PHE A 68 -4.28 -5.87 -10.17
N PHE A 69 -4.27 -6.18 -11.46
CA PHE A 69 -5.47 -6.53 -12.19
C PHE A 69 -6.17 -7.76 -11.60
N LEU A 70 -5.44 -8.85 -11.37
CA LEU A 70 -5.99 -10.05 -10.75
C LEU A 70 -6.48 -9.78 -9.32
N ALA A 71 -5.71 -9.03 -8.52
CA ALA A 71 -6.12 -8.65 -7.17
C ALA A 71 -7.41 -7.81 -7.18
N GLY A 72 -7.54 -6.90 -8.14
CA GLY A 72 -8.73 -6.09 -8.34
C GLY A 72 -9.96 -6.93 -8.69
N ILE A 73 -9.83 -7.83 -9.66
CA ILE A 73 -10.92 -8.74 -10.05
C ILE A 73 -11.36 -9.61 -8.88
N ILE A 74 -10.42 -10.23 -8.13
CA ILE A 74 -10.74 -11.03 -6.95
C ILE A 74 -11.48 -10.19 -5.91
N THR A 75 -11.02 -8.95 -5.67
CA THR A 75 -11.67 -8.04 -4.72
C THR A 75 -13.09 -7.66 -5.18
N LEU A 76 -13.32 -7.45 -6.48
CA LEU A 76 -14.65 -7.20 -7.04
C LEU A 76 -15.57 -8.43 -6.93
N ILE A 77 -15.04 -9.63 -7.15
CA ILE A 77 -15.80 -10.88 -6.95
C ILE A 77 -16.20 -11.03 -5.48
N ILE A 78 -15.29 -10.78 -4.53
CA ILE A 78 -15.61 -10.78 -3.10
C ILE A 78 -16.70 -9.75 -2.78
N THR A 79 -16.60 -8.55 -3.35
CA THR A 79 -17.62 -7.49 -3.19
C THR A 79 -18.97 -7.94 -3.73
N TYR A 80 -18.99 -8.51 -4.94
CA TYR A 80 -20.23 -9.00 -5.56
C TYR A 80 -20.90 -10.11 -4.75
N LYS A 81 -20.12 -11.09 -4.26
CA LYS A 81 -20.65 -12.17 -3.41
C LYS A 81 -21.30 -11.64 -2.13
N ARG A 82 -20.78 -10.53 -1.57
CA ARG A 82 -21.26 -9.93 -0.31
C ARG A 82 -22.42 -8.97 -0.52
N GLU A 83 -22.32 -8.07 -1.49
CA GLU A 83 -23.26 -6.95 -1.68
C GLU A 83 -24.26 -7.21 -2.81
N LYS A 84 -24.06 -8.28 -3.60
CA LYS A 84 -24.83 -8.61 -4.82
C LYS A 84 -24.87 -7.46 -5.86
N ASN A 85 -24.06 -6.41 -5.65
CA ASN A 85 -24.05 -5.24 -6.51
C ASN A 85 -22.67 -4.57 -6.55
N ILE A 86 -22.06 -4.62 -7.73
CA ILE A 86 -20.81 -3.88 -8.03
C ILE A 86 -21.05 -2.68 -8.96
N LYS A 87 -22.28 -2.41 -9.39
CA LYS A 87 -22.59 -1.33 -10.34
C LYS A 87 -22.18 0.03 -9.80
N ILE A 88 -21.60 0.86 -10.66
CA ILE A 88 -21.30 2.25 -10.40
C ILE A 88 -22.55 3.06 -10.71
N LYS A 89 -22.95 3.94 -9.79
CA LYS A 89 -24.22 4.64 -9.87
C LYS A 89 -24.21 5.84 -10.81
N SER A 90 -23.04 6.48 -10.98
CA SER A 90 -22.93 7.68 -11.79
C SER A 90 -21.56 7.79 -12.45
N LEU A 91 -21.49 8.57 -13.53
CA LEU A 91 -20.21 8.90 -14.19
C LEU A 91 -19.24 9.60 -13.22
N LYS A 92 -19.77 10.43 -12.33
CA LYS A 92 -18.98 11.11 -11.30
C LYS A 92 -18.33 10.11 -10.31
N ASP A 93 -19.05 9.05 -9.93
CA ASP A 93 -18.49 7.99 -9.08
C ASP A 93 -17.41 7.21 -9.83
N PHE A 94 -17.61 6.95 -11.13
CA PHE A 94 -16.62 6.31 -11.97
C PHE A 94 -15.35 7.16 -12.08
N SER A 95 -15.48 8.49 -12.28
CA SER A 95 -14.32 9.39 -12.38
C SER A 95 -13.50 9.39 -11.10
N TRP A 96 -14.13 9.35 -9.91
CA TRP A 96 -13.42 9.24 -8.64
C TRP A 96 -12.70 7.89 -8.48
N LEU A 97 -13.34 6.80 -8.89
CA LEU A 97 -12.72 5.46 -8.87
C LEU A 97 -11.58 5.35 -9.87
N PHE A 98 -11.73 5.96 -11.05
CA PHE A 98 -10.67 6.04 -12.05
C PHE A 98 -9.48 6.84 -11.54
N LEU A 99 -9.72 8.04 -10.98
CA LEU A 99 -8.68 8.87 -10.36
C LEU A 99 -7.94 8.10 -9.25
N PHE A 100 -8.68 7.39 -8.39
CA PHE A 100 -8.10 6.56 -7.35
C PHE A 100 -7.20 5.46 -7.93
N GLY A 101 -7.68 4.69 -8.89
CA GLY A 101 -6.92 3.60 -9.51
C GLY A 101 -5.69 4.11 -10.28
N PHE A 102 -5.86 5.21 -11.02
CA PHE A 102 -4.77 5.82 -11.75
C PHE A 102 -3.67 6.35 -10.80
N VAL A 103 -4.04 7.17 -9.80
CA VAL A 103 -3.08 7.80 -8.88
C VAL A 103 -2.49 6.78 -7.92
N ASN A 104 -3.33 6.00 -7.24
CA ASN A 104 -2.89 5.11 -6.14
C ASN A 104 -2.20 3.83 -6.62
N THR A 105 -2.49 3.37 -7.84
CA THR A 105 -1.94 2.10 -8.35
C THR A 105 -1.20 2.30 -9.64
N GLY A 106 -1.80 2.88 -10.68
CA GLY A 106 -1.18 3.02 -11.99
C GLY A 106 0.07 3.90 -11.96
N PHE A 107 -0.09 5.19 -11.73
CA PHE A 107 1.00 6.17 -11.77
C PHE A 107 1.94 6.02 -10.56
N HIS A 108 1.41 5.71 -9.38
CA HIS A 108 2.22 5.38 -8.19
C HIS A 108 3.26 4.29 -8.51
N TYR A 109 2.82 3.11 -8.97
CA TYR A 109 3.74 2.00 -9.21
C TYR A 109 4.61 2.19 -10.44
N PHE A 110 4.15 2.93 -11.45
CA PHE A 110 5.04 3.39 -12.53
C PHE A 110 6.22 4.17 -11.96
N CYS A 111 5.96 5.23 -11.19
CA CYS A 111 7.01 6.04 -10.57
C CYS A 111 7.88 5.22 -9.60
N PHE A 112 7.25 4.34 -8.81
CA PHE A 112 7.96 3.47 -7.87
C PHE A 112 8.98 2.58 -8.58
N TYR A 113 8.60 1.90 -9.66
CA TYR A 113 9.51 1.02 -10.39
C TYR A 113 10.58 1.81 -11.15
N MET A 114 10.24 2.96 -11.71
CA MET A 114 11.23 3.86 -12.33
C MET A 114 12.30 4.27 -11.31
N GLY A 115 11.90 4.77 -10.16
CA GLY A 115 12.82 5.21 -9.12
C GLY A 115 13.64 4.07 -8.53
N LEU A 116 13.02 2.92 -8.27
CA LEU A 116 13.68 1.74 -7.71
C LEU A 116 14.77 1.17 -8.64
N SER A 117 14.63 1.33 -9.94
CA SER A 117 15.64 0.89 -10.93
C SER A 117 16.95 1.70 -10.85
N HIS A 118 16.90 2.91 -10.26
CA HIS A 118 18.05 3.83 -10.19
C HIS A 118 18.53 4.08 -8.76
N CYS A 119 17.93 3.41 -7.76
CA CYS A 119 18.29 3.56 -6.35
C CYS A 119 18.59 2.21 -5.69
N SER A 120 19.46 2.23 -4.68
CA SER A 120 19.59 1.06 -3.80
C SER A 120 18.29 0.80 -3.03
N GLY A 121 18.00 -0.46 -2.72
CA GLY A 121 16.78 -0.84 -2.00
C GLY A 121 16.64 -0.14 -0.64
N SER A 122 17.76 0.04 0.09
CA SER A 122 17.78 0.77 1.37
C SER A 122 17.40 2.23 1.19
N LYS A 123 17.97 2.91 0.19
CA LYS A 123 17.65 4.32 -0.10
C LYS A 123 16.19 4.48 -0.56
N ALA A 124 15.72 3.59 -1.43
CA ALA A 124 14.33 3.56 -1.87
C ALA A 124 13.35 3.36 -0.69
N SER A 125 13.64 2.46 0.23
CA SER A 125 12.81 2.19 1.41
C SER A 125 12.71 3.40 2.36
N ILE A 126 13.80 4.17 2.54
CA ILE A 126 13.77 5.40 3.34
C ILE A 126 12.89 6.46 2.64
N ILE A 127 13.07 6.65 1.33
CA ILE A 127 12.28 7.63 0.58
C ILE A 127 10.80 7.21 0.57
N ASP A 128 10.50 5.92 0.37
CA ASP A 128 9.13 5.40 0.38
C ASP A 128 8.40 5.69 1.70
N SER A 129 9.13 5.71 2.82
CA SER A 129 8.57 6.06 4.12
C SER A 129 8.06 7.50 4.22
N LEU A 130 8.51 8.40 3.34
CA LEU A 130 7.98 9.78 3.26
C LEU A 130 6.47 9.80 2.97
N GLY A 131 5.95 8.74 2.32
CA GLY A 131 4.52 8.59 2.07
C GLY A 131 3.67 8.67 3.34
N THR A 132 4.19 8.19 4.47
CA THR A 132 3.55 8.31 5.78
C THR A 132 3.37 9.77 6.19
N PHE A 133 4.43 10.57 6.05
CA PHE A 133 4.41 11.99 6.43
C PHE A 133 3.52 12.80 5.48
N TRP A 134 3.62 12.55 4.17
CA TRP A 134 2.73 13.15 3.18
C TRP A 134 1.28 12.85 3.51
N LEU A 135 0.93 11.61 3.83
CA LEU A 135 -0.44 11.24 4.15
C LEU A 135 -0.94 11.91 5.44
N ILE A 136 -0.11 12.02 6.48
CA ILE A 136 -0.45 12.75 7.72
C ILE A 136 -0.64 14.23 7.43
N PHE A 137 0.26 14.86 6.66
CA PHE A 137 0.14 16.26 6.25
C PHE A 137 -1.14 16.51 5.44
N LEU A 138 -1.42 15.67 4.45
CA LEU A 138 -2.65 15.75 3.67
C LEU A 138 -3.90 15.51 4.51
N ALA A 139 -3.84 14.67 5.55
CA ALA A 139 -4.95 14.47 6.48
C ALA A 139 -5.29 15.74 7.25
N VAL A 140 -4.27 16.51 7.68
CA VAL A 140 -4.47 17.84 8.29
C VAL A 140 -5.13 18.80 7.30
N LEU A 141 -4.62 18.82 6.06
CA LEU A 141 -5.08 19.77 5.03
C LEU A 141 -6.53 19.47 4.56
N PHE A 142 -6.81 18.21 4.23
CA PHE A 142 -8.09 17.83 3.60
C PHE A 142 -9.19 17.49 4.61
N PHE A 143 -8.83 16.92 5.77
CA PHE A 143 -9.80 16.45 6.77
C PHE A 143 -9.77 17.25 8.06
N LYS A 144 -8.95 18.33 8.11
CA LYS A 144 -8.78 19.19 9.30
C LYS A 144 -8.41 18.38 10.56
N GLU A 145 -7.68 17.26 10.38
CA GLU A 145 -7.16 16.50 11.50
C GLU A 145 -6.14 17.34 12.29
N ARG A 146 -6.21 17.30 13.62
CA ARG A 146 -5.25 18.02 14.46
C ARG A 146 -3.87 17.39 14.37
N LEU A 147 -2.86 18.22 14.10
CA LEU A 147 -1.46 17.82 14.20
C LEU A 147 -1.00 18.05 15.64
N THR A 148 -1.00 16.99 16.43
CA THR A 148 -0.64 17.06 17.84
C THR A 148 0.84 16.75 18.05
N SER A 149 1.40 17.19 19.19
CA SER A 149 2.79 16.88 19.56
C SER A 149 3.08 15.39 19.57
N ASN A 150 2.10 14.57 19.99
CA ASN A 150 2.23 13.12 19.96
C ASN A 150 2.31 12.54 18.54
N LYS A 151 1.55 13.10 17.58
CA LYS A 151 1.68 12.71 16.17
C LYS A 151 3.05 13.06 15.61
N ILE A 152 3.57 14.26 15.94
CA ILE A 152 4.90 14.69 15.53
C ILE A 152 5.99 13.77 16.13
N LEU A 153 5.95 13.54 17.44
CA LEU A 153 6.90 12.64 18.11
C LEU A 153 6.82 11.22 17.54
N GLY A 154 5.63 10.71 17.32
CA GLY A 154 5.43 9.40 16.71
C GLY A 154 6.03 9.29 15.31
N CYS A 155 5.87 10.32 14.50
CA CYS A 155 6.51 10.41 13.18
C CYS A 155 8.04 10.42 13.30
N LEU A 156 8.61 11.22 14.21
CA LEU A 156 10.06 11.28 14.41
C LEU A 156 10.63 9.91 14.84
N PHE A 157 9.99 9.23 15.79
CA PHE A 157 10.42 7.89 16.20
C PHE A 157 10.29 6.86 15.06
N GLY A 158 9.18 6.87 14.33
CA GLY A 158 8.96 5.99 13.19
C GLY A 158 10.02 6.20 12.10
N PHE A 159 10.31 7.45 11.76
CA PHE A 159 11.31 7.81 10.75
C PHE A 159 12.73 7.44 11.20
N ALA A 160 13.10 7.73 12.45
CA ALA A 160 14.40 7.33 13.00
C ALA A 160 14.57 5.80 12.93
N GLY A 161 13.53 5.04 13.27
CA GLY A 161 13.55 3.58 13.15
C GLY A 161 13.79 3.12 11.71
N ILE A 162 13.14 3.73 10.72
CA ILE A 162 13.32 3.40 9.30
C ILE A 162 14.73 3.71 8.83
N ILE A 163 15.27 4.89 9.20
CA ILE A 163 16.66 5.25 8.87
C ILE A 163 17.63 4.21 9.44
N ILE A 164 17.50 3.85 10.73
CA ILE A 164 18.36 2.89 11.39
C ILE A 164 18.29 1.50 10.72
N ALA A 165 17.10 1.03 10.35
CA ALA A 165 16.95 -0.26 9.67
C ALA A 165 17.67 -0.29 8.32
N ASN A 166 17.57 0.78 7.56
CA ASN A 166 18.05 0.84 6.17
C ASN A 166 19.38 1.58 6.01
N PHE A 167 20.05 1.91 7.12
CA PHE A 167 21.30 2.66 7.07
C PHE A 167 22.39 1.88 6.32
N SER A 168 22.86 2.45 5.20
CA SER A 168 23.97 1.93 4.41
C SER A 168 24.81 3.10 3.90
N THR A 169 26.05 2.83 3.51
CA THR A 169 26.97 3.85 2.94
C THR A 169 26.43 4.43 1.63
N ASP A 170 25.57 3.70 0.92
CA ASP A 170 25.00 4.12 -0.35
C ASP A 170 23.95 5.25 -0.23
N ILE A 171 23.48 5.54 1.00
CA ILE A 171 22.53 6.63 1.26
C ILE A 171 23.10 8.00 0.87
N ILE A 172 24.41 8.15 0.96
CA ILE A 172 25.16 9.42 0.72
C ILE A 172 25.51 9.59 -0.78
N SER A 173 25.15 8.64 -1.64
CA SER A 173 25.39 8.73 -3.07
C SER A 173 24.68 9.94 -3.71
N LYS A 174 25.14 10.36 -4.90
CA LYS A 174 24.53 11.49 -5.63
C LYS A 174 23.02 11.29 -5.81
N VAL A 175 22.27 12.35 -5.55
CA VAL A 175 20.81 12.38 -5.77
C VAL A 175 20.53 12.55 -7.26
N SER A 176 19.65 11.72 -7.82
CA SER A 176 19.20 11.81 -9.21
C SER A 176 17.69 11.97 -9.30
N PHE A 177 17.22 12.72 -10.28
CA PHE A 177 15.77 12.83 -10.50
C PHE A 177 15.17 11.49 -10.93
N GLN A 178 15.91 10.71 -11.75
CA GLN A 178 15.47 9.41 -12.24
C GLN A 178 15.32 8.36 -11.14
N GLY A 179 16.08 8.47 -10.05
CA GLY A 179 15.97 7.63 -8.87
C GLY A 179 15.06 8.24 -7.82
N GLU A 180 15.63 9.11 -7.02
CA GLU A 180 14.98 9.69 -5.84
C GLU A 180 13.79 10.58 -6.21
N GLY A 181 13.86 11.33 -7.30
CA GLY A 181 12.75 12.19 -7.75
C GLY A 181 11.51 11.37 -8.05
N PHE A 182 11.62 10.28 -8.82
CA PHE A 182 10.50 9.39 -9.09
C PHE A 182 9.97 8.71 -7.84
N LEU A 183 10.83 8.32 -6.89
CA LEU A 183 10.39 7.74 -5.61
C LEU A 183 9.60 8.76 -4.78
N VAL A 184 10.03 10.02 -4.70
CA VAL A 184 9.28 11.08 -4.01
C VAL A 184 7.90 11.28 -4.65
N ILE A 185 7.82 11.33 -5.99
CA ILE A 185 6.54 11.42 -6.70
C ILE A 185 5.65 10.21 -6.38
N SER A 186 6.22 9.02 -6.37
CA SER A 186 5.53 7.79 -5.98
C SER A 186 4.89 7.90 -4.60
N THR A 187 5.65 8.35 -3.59
CA THR A 187 5.14 8.50 -2.22
C THR A 187 4.02 9.53 -2.10
N LEU A 188 4.11 10.62 -2.86
CA LEU A 188 3.03 11.59 -2.96
C LEU A 188 1.77 10.99 -3.58
N CYS A 189 1.90 10.19 -4.64
CA CYS A 189 0.78 9.49 -5.26
C CYS A 189 0.11 8.52 -4.29
N ALA A 190 0.89 7.76 -3.50
CA ALA A 190 0.36 6.88 -2.46
C ALA A 190 -0.43 7.67 -1.40
N ALA A 191 0.11 8.80 -0.95
CA ALA A 191 -0.55 9.64 0.04
C ALA A 191 -1.86 10.25 -0.51
N PHE A 192 -1.86 10.77 -1.74
CA PHE A 192 -3.08 11.22 -2.41
C PHE A 192 -4.09 10.09 -2.60
N GLY A 193 -3.62 8.87 -2.91
CA GLY A 193 -4.46 7.67 -2.96
C GLY A 193 -5.21 7.44 -1.64
N GLY A 194 -4.54 7.58 -0.50
CA GLY A 194 -5.15 7.50 0.83
C GLY A 194 -6.21 8.58 1.07
N VAL A 195 -5.98 9.80 0.62
CA VAL A 195 -6.98 10.90 0.67
C VAL A 195 -8.17 10.59 -0.23
N ILE A 196 -7.92 10.19 -1.48
CA ILE A 196 -8.98 9.92 -2.47
C ILE A 196 -9.88 8.78 -1.98
N VAL A 197 -9.32 7.67 -1.47
CA VAL A 197 -10.15 6.57 -0.96
C VAL A 197 -10.98 6.99 0.24
N ARG A 198 -10.44 7.86 1.12
CA ARG A 198 -11.20 8.43 2.24
C ARG A 198 -12.38 9.26 1.73
N ILE A 199 -12.18 10.14 0.73
CA ILE A 199 -13.25 10.93 0.11
C ILE A 199 -14.30 10.02 -0.55
N ILE A 200 -13.87 9.04 -1.33
CA ILE A 200 -14.76 8.07 -1.98
C ILE A 200 -15.66 7.37 -0.96
N THR A 201 -15.09 6.97 0.17
CA THR A 201 -15.83 6.20 1.17
C THR A 201 -16.71 7.06 2.07
N THR A 202 -16.29 8.28 2.40
CA THR A 202 -17.04 9.15 3.34
C THR A 202 -17.98 10.12 2.65
N VAL A 203 -17.58 10.69 1.51
CA VAL A 203 -18.40 11.70 0.79
C VAL A 203 -19.25 11.05 -0.28
N ARG A 204 -18.69 10.09 -1.05
CA ARG A 204 -19.42 9.40 -2.12
C ARG A 204 -20.18 8.16 -1.63
N ASN A 205 -19.99 7.75 -0.36
CA ASN A 205 -20.62 6.58 0.26
C ASN A 205 -20.40 5.27 -0.53
N ILE A 206 -19.27 5.15 -1.23
CA ILE A 206 -18.87 3.92 -1.91
C ILE A 206 -18.13 3.04 -0.90
N ASN A 207 -18.50 1.76 -0.85
CA ASN A 207 -17.86 0.80 0.05
C ASN A 207 -16.35 0.72 -0.24
N ALA A 208 -15.51 0.71 0.82
CA ALA A 208 -14.05 0.70 0.71
C ALA A 208 -13.52 -0.53 -0.05
N VAL A 209 -14.13 -1.72 0.15
CA VAL A 209 -13.73 -2.95 -0.57
C VAL A 209 -14.04 -2.80 -2.07
N LYS A 210 -15.21 -2.25 -2.39
CA LYS A 210 -15.58 -1.95 -3.78
C LYS A 210 -14.65 -0.94 -4.42
N ALA A 211 -14.35 0.16 -3.72
CA ALA A 211 -13.39 1.18 -4.20
C ALA A 211 -12.00 0.57 -4.43
N THR A 212 -11.53 -0.27 -3.51
CA THR A 212 -10.27 -1.01 -3.64
C THR A 212 -10.26 -1.91 -4.88
N GLY A 213 -11.32 -2.69 -5.10
CA GLY A 213 -11.43 -3.56 -6.26
C GLY A 213 -11.33 -2.79 -7.59
N TYR A 214 -12.09 -1.71 -7.74
CA TYR A 214 -11.99 -0.84 -8.92
C TYR A 214 -10.62 -0.17 -9.03
N GLY A 215 -10.09 0.35 -7.93
CA GLY A 215 -8.78 1.01 -7.92
C GLY A 215 -7.65 0.10 -8.38
N LEU A 216 -7.60 -1.13 -7.85
CA LEU A 216 -6.62 -2.14 -8.26
C LEU A 216 -6.81 -2.59 -9.71
N THR A 217 -8.07 -2.80 -10.16
CA THR A 217 -8.35 -3.20 -11.55
C THR A 217 -7.94 -2.11 -12.54
N ILE A 218 -8.36 -0.87 -12.31
CA ILE A 218 -8.04 0.27 -13.18
C ILE A 218 -6.52 0.52 -13.21
N GLY A 219 -5.90 0.59 -12.03
CA GLY A 219 -4.44 0.78 -11.95
C GLY A 219 -3.66 -0.38 -12.57
N GLY A 220 -4.13 -1.62 -12.41
CA GLY A 220 -3.58 -2.79 -13.06
C GLY A 220 -3.66 -2.69 -14.59
N VAL A 221 -4.82 -2.27 -15.14
CA VAL A 221 -4.98 -2.04 -16.58
C VAL A 221 -4.04 -0.93 -17.08
N VAL A 222 -3.90 0.17 -16.35
CA VAL A 222 -2.96 1.26 -16.70
C VAL A 222 -1.52 0.75 -16.77
N LEU A 223 -1.09 -0.05 -15.79
CA LEU A 223 0.25 -0.64 -15.79
C LEU A 223 0.44 -1.66 -16.92
N LEU A 224 -0.56 -2.51 -17.20
CA LEU A 224 -0.53 -3.46 -18.32
C LEU A 224 -0.40 -2.72 -19.65
N ALA A 225 -1.26 -1.72 -19.86
CA ALA A 225 -1.24 -0.92 -21.08
C ALA A 225 0.12 -0.20 -21.25
N GLY A 226 0.65 0.42 -20.19
CA GLY A 226 1.95 1.07 -20.22
C GLY A 226 3.10 0.10 -20.48
N GLY A 227 3.11 -1.07 -19.82
CA GLY A 227 4.11 -2.11 -20.05
C GLY A 227 4.09 -2.65 -21.48
N LEU A 228 2.91 -2.91 -22.06
CA LEU A 228 2.75 -3.33 -23.46
C LEU A 228 3.19 -2.23 -24.42
N PHE A 229 2.80 -0.97 -24.17
CA PHE A 229 3.19 0.16 -25.00
C PHE A 229 4.71 0.36 -25.06
N LEU A 230 5.41 0.09 -23.95
CA LEU A 230 6.87 0.13 -23.87
C LEU A 230 7.55 -1.15 -24.42
N GLY A 231 6.80 -2.06 -25.05
CA GLY A 231 7.33 -3.27 -25.65
C GLY A 231 7.69 -4.37 -24.63
N GLY A 232 7.14 -4.30 -23.42
CA GLY A 232 7.40 -5.29 -22.37
C GLY A 232 6.90 -6.68 -22.77
N THR A 233 7.67 -7.69 -22.38
CA THR A 233 7.31 -9.11 -22.55
C THR A 233 7.70 -9.89 -21.31
N LEU A 234 6.95 -10.93 -20.97
CA LEU A 234 7.33 -11.91 -19.96
C LEU A 234 7.91 -13.13 -20.69
N THR A 235 9.23 -13.16 -20.79
CA THR A 235 9.95 -14.14 -21.61
C THR A 235 9.99 -15.52 -21.00
N LYS A 236 9.81 -15.64 -19.69
CA LYS A 236 9.86 -16.92 -18.97
C LYS A 236 8.69 -17.02 -17.99
N VAL A 237 8.01 -18.16 -18.00
CA VAL A 237 6.94 -18.47 -17.04
C VAL A 237 7.24 -19.82 -16.42
N THR A 238 7.53 -19.84 -15.12
CA THR A 238 7.78 -21.07 -14.36
C THR A 238 6.59 -21.38 -13.44
N LEU A 239 6.39 -22.63 -13.07
CA LEU A 239 5.37 -23.00 -12.08
C LEU A 239 5.59 -22.25 -10.76
N LYS A 240 6.85 -22.13 -10.33
CA LYS A 240 7.22 -21.34 -9.14
C LYS A 240 6.89 -19.86 -9.30
N GLY A 241 7.13 -19.29 -10.47
CA GLY A 241 6.74 -17.91 -10.80
C GLY A 241 5.22 -17.69 -10.70
N ILE A 242 4.42 -18.66 -11.19
CA ILE A 242 2.96 -18.64 -11.07
C ILE A 242 2.54 -18.64 -9.59
N VAL A 243 3.09 -19.53 -8.77
CA VAL A 243 2.80 -19.59 -7.32
C VAL A 243 3.17 -18.28 -6.64
N VAL A 244 4.35 -17.72 -6.94
CA VAL A 244 4.78 -16.42 -6.41
C VAL A 244 3.81 -15.29 -6.82
N MET A 245 3.34 -15.30 -8.07
CA MET A 245 2.33 -14.34 -8.53
C MET A 245 1.03 -14.45 -7.74
N PHE A 246 0.51 -15.65 -7.51
CA PHE A 246 -0.70 -15.86 -6.70
C PHE A 246 -0.51 -15.39 -5.25
N CYS A 247 0.66 -15.65 -4.64
CA CYS A 247 0.99 -15.12 -3.32
C CYS A 247 0.97 -13.58 -3.33
N LEU A 248 1.55 -12.94 -4.34
CA LEU A 248 1.55 -11.48 -4.49
C LEU A 248 0.15 -10.92 -4.70
N VAL A 249 -0.71 -11.61 -5.45
CA VAL A 249 -2.12 -11.25 -5.63
C VAL A 249 -2.85 -11.30 -4.27
N ALA A 250 -2.68 -12.40 -3.51
CA ALA A 250 -3.29 -12.55 -2.19
C ALA A 250 -2.81 -11.46 -1.21
N ILE A 251 -1.50 -11.19 -1.16
CA ILE A 251 -0.88 -10.10 -0.40
C ILE A 251 -1.53 -8.76 -0.76
N SER A 252 -1.74 -8.50 -2.06
CA SER A 252 -2.36 -7.26 -2.51
C SER A 252 -3.81 -7.16 -2.07
N VAL A 253 -4.61 -8.22 -2.24
CA VAL A 253 -6.02 -8.24 -1.80
C VAL A 253 -6.11 -7.95 -0.30
N VAL A 254 -5.36 -8.69 0.53
CA VAL A 254 -5.41 -8.55 1.99
C VAL A 254 -4.93 -7.17 2.42
N GLY A 255 -3.75 -6.74 1.96
CA GLY A 255 -3.16 -5.46 2.35
C GLY A 255 -4.05 -4.27 1.98
N PHE A 256 -4.44 -4.15 0.71
CA PHE A 256 -5.24 -3.00 0.25
C PHE A 256 -6.66 -3.00 0.81
N VAL A 257 -7.32 -4.16 0.91
CA VAL A 257 -8.69 -4.23 1.47
C VAL A 257 -8.69 -3.82 2.94
N LEU A 258 -7.78 -4.35 3.75
CA LEU A 258 -7.71 -4.01 5.18
C LEU A 258 -7.33 -2.54 5.38
N TYR A 259 -6.31 -2.06 4.68
CA TYR A 259 -5.82 -0.69 4.83
C TYR A 259 -6.87 0.35 4.41
N ASN A 260 -7.47 0.20 3.23
CA ASN A 260 -8.49 1.12 2.74
C ASN A 260 -9.75 1.09 3.61
N GLN A 261 -10.11 -0.08 4.16
CA GLN A 261 -11.20 -0.20 5.12
C GLN A 261 -10.88 0.54 6.44
N LEU A 262 -9.65 0.46 6.93
CA LEU A 262 -9.20 1.21 8.09
C LEU A 262 -9.22 2.71 7.83
N LEU A 263 -8.70 3.18 6.69
CA LEU A 263 -8.75 4.59 6.29
C LEU A 263 -10.19 5.11 6.16
N SER A 264 -11.15 4.26 5.78
CA SER A 264 -12.55 4.66 5.66
C SER A 264 -13.26 4.90 7.01
N CYS A 265 -12.75 4.28 8.09
CA CYS A 265 -13.43 4.23 9.39
C CYS A 265 -12.69 4.98 10.51
N ASN A 266 -11.41 5.31 10.32
CA ASN A 266 -10.56 5.88 11.36
C ASN A 266 -9.89 7.18 10.88
N PRO A 267 -9.38 8.03 11.78
CA PRO A 267 -8.55 9.17 11.40
C PRO A 267 -7.35 8.71 10.55
N VAL A 268 -7.12 9.42 9.44
CA VAL A 268 -6.12 9.01 8.45
C VAL A 268 -4.71 9.01 9.06
N GLY A 269 -4.38 10.05 9.86
CA GLY A 269 -3.08 10.15 10.51
C GLY A 269 -2.79 9.03 11.50
N GLN A 270 -3.83 8.48 12.17
CA GLN A 270 -3.68 7.35 13.09
C GLN A 270 -3.38 6.04 12.37
N ILE A 271 -3.86 5.89 11.14
CA ILE A 271 -3.62 4.69 10.34
C ILE A 271 -2.30 4.81 9.57
N ALA A 272 -1.99 6.00 9.08
CA ALA A 272 -0.78 6.25 8.29
C ALA A 272 0.52 5.85 9.01
N ILE A 273 0.62 6.06 10.32
CA ILE A 273 1.83 5.72 11.08
C ILE A 273 2.20 4.24 11.04
N PHE A 274 1.21 3.35 10.85
CA PHE A 274 1.47 1.91 10.73
C PHE A 274 2.29 1.56 9.50
N ASN A 275 2.30 2.40 8.45
CA ASN A 275 3.14 2.18 7.26
C ASN A 275 4.63 2.06 7.63
N ALA A 276 5.07 2.64 8.73
CA ALA A 276 6.44 2.48 9.25
C ALA A 276 6.81 1.02 9.59
N LEU A 277 5.82 0.12 9.75
CA LEU A 277 6.04 -1.31 9.93
C LEU A 277 6.39 -2.05 8.62
N ILE A 278 6.07 -1.48 7.45
CA ILE A 278 6.31 -2.14 6.16
C ILE A 278 7.80 -2.49 5.97
N PRO A 279 8.74 -1.52 6.07
CA PRO A 279 10.16 -1.83 5.92
C PRO A 279 10.68 -2.77 7.02
N VAL A 280 10.13 -2.70 8.23
CA VAL A 280 10.48 -3.62 9.33
C VAL A 280 10.10 -5.05 8.97
N PHE A 281 8.86 -5.28 8.58
CA PHE A 281 8.40 -6.61 8.14
C PHE A 281 9.09 -7.06 6.85
N GLY A 282 9.34 -6.13 5.92
CA GLY A 282 10.06 -6.41 4.68
C GLY A 282 11.47 -6.93 4.94
N THR A 283 12.20 -6.31 5.86
CA THR A 283 13.53 -6.74 6.25
C THR A 283 13.50 -8.11 6.93
N LEU A 284 12.60 -8.32 7.90
CA LEU A 284 12.48 -9.59 8.60
C LEU A 284 12.14 -10.74 7.65
N THR A 285 11.19 -10.53 6.77
CA THR A 285 10.78 -11.55 5.79
C THR A 285 11.84 -11.80 4.73
N SER A 286 12.61 -10.79 4.32
CA SER A 286 13.76 -10.97 3.44
C SER A 286 14.85 -11.81 4.11
N CYS A 287 15.16 -11.58 5.39
CA CYS A 287 16.11 -12.42 6.12
C CYS A 287 15.70 -13.90 6.12
N ILE A 288 14.40 -14.18 6.30
CA ILE A 288 13.87 -15.56 6.36
C ILE A 288 13.82 -16.20 4.97
N LEU A 289 13.32 -15.48 3.95
CA LEU A 289 13.00 -16.05 2.63
C LEU A 289 14.16 -15.98 1.64
N THR A 290 15.03 -14.97 1.75
CA THR A 290 16.16 -14.77 0.83
C THR A 290 17.52 -15.02 1.48
N GLY A 291 17.55 -15.37 2.78
CA GLY A 291 18.78 -15.66 3.51
C GLY A 291 19.66 -14.42 3.78
N GLU A 292 19.08 -13.21 3.75
CA GLU A 292 19.79 -11.99 4.09
C GLU A 292 20.21 -12.00 5.57
N ARG A 293 21.36 -11.42 5.88
CA ARG A 293 21.89 -11.40 7.26
C ARG A 293 21.01 -10.52 8.16
N PHE A 294 20.67 -11.06 9.33
CA PHE A 294 19.99 -10.29 10.37
C PHE A 294 21.00 -9.41 11.12
N TYR A 295 20.70 -8.11 11.26
CA TYR A 295 21.52 -7.15 11.98
C TYR A 295 20.83 -6.64 13.24
N PHE A 296 21.58 -6.42 14.32
CA PHE A 296 21.08 -5.91 15.59
C PHE A 296 20.32 -4.58 15.45
N ARG A 297 20.69 -3.74 14.48
CA ARG A 297 19.97 -2.49 14.15
C ARG A 297 18.49 -2.69 13.83
N TYR A 298 18.08 -3.87 13.38
CA TYR A 298 16.66 -4.17 13.11
C TYR A 298 15.85 -4.24 14.39
N ILE A 299 16.44 -4.73 15.51
CA ILE A 299 15.77 -4.72 16.83
C ILE A 299 15.54 -3.27 17.29
N ILE A 300 16.56 -2.40 17.16
CA ILE A 300 16.44 -0.98 17.52
C ILE A 300 15.33 -0.31 16.67
N SER A 301 15.31 -0.60 15.37
CA SER A 301 14.28 -0.09 14.46
C SER A 301 12.87 -0.51 14.89
N ILE A 302 12.67 -1.79 15.22
CA ILE A 302 11.38 -2.32 15.69
C ILE A 302 10.90 -1.56 16.93
N ILE A 303 11.78 -1.35 17.91
CA ILE A 303 11.46 -0.63 19.15
C ILE A 303 11.05 0.81 18.84
N LEU A 304 11.81 1.52 18.01
CA LEU A 304 11.52 2.90 17.65
C LEU A 304 10.20 3.03 16.89
N VAL A 305 9.94 2.16 15.92
CA VAL A 305 8.67 2.15 15.18
C VAL A 305 7.50 1.84 16.11
N ALA A 306 7.66 0.88 17.02
CA ALA A 306 6.62 0.55 18.01
C ALA A 306 6.32 1.73 18.94
N LEU A 307 7.35 2.45 19.41
CA LEU A 307 7.20 3.69 20.19
C LEU A 307 6.47 4.76 19.37
N GLY A 308 6.84 4.93 18.08
CA GLY A 308 6.18 5.87 17.19
C GLY A 308 4.67 5.60 17.06
N ILE A 309 4.31 4.35 16.81
CA ILE A 309 2.91 3.92 16.73
C ILE A 309 2.20 4.14 18.07
N TRP A 310 2.85 3.85 19.19
CA TRP A 310 2.27 4.04 20.52
C TRP A 310 1.97 5.53 20.80
N PHE A 311 2.91 6.45 20.51
CA PHE A 311 2.71 7.88 20.67
C PHE A 311 1.51 8.38 19.88
N VAL A 312 1.41 8.06 18.57
CA VAL A 312 0.29 8.50 17.72
C VAL A 312 -1.05 7.94 18.21
N ASN A 313 -1.08 6.69 18.72
CA ASN A 313 -2.31 6.04 19.13
C ASN A 313 -2.64 6.22 20.63
N ARG A 314 -1.81 6.91 21.41
CA ARG A 314 -2.08 7.20 22.82
C ARG A 314 -3.17 8.25 23.01
N GLU A 315 -3.32 9.17 22.06
CA GLU A 315 -4.33 10.21 22.14
C GLU A 315 -5.74 9.61 22.03
N LYS A 316 -6.52 9.85 23.10
CA LYS A 316 -7.98 9.72 23.03
C LYS A 316 -8.49 10.96 22.29
N ASN A 317 -9.24 10.76 21.19
CA ASN A 317 -10.01 11.82 20.54
C ASN A 317 -10.99 12.44 21.52
#